data_17e28a6a553db0d65843d9fb2b7cbc39
#
_entry.id   17e28a6a553db0d65843d9fb2b7cbc39
#
_cell.length_a   1.000
_cell.length_b   1.000
_cell.length_c   1.000
_cell.angle_alpha   90.00
_cell.angle_beta   90.00
_cell.angle_gamma   90.00
#
_symmetry.space_group_name_H-M   'P 1'
#
loop_
_entity.id
_entity.type
_entity.pdbx_description
1 polymer ?
#
loop_
_entity_poly.entity_id
_entity_poly.type
_entity_poly.pdbx_seq_one_letter_code
_entity_poly.pdbx_strand_id
1 'polypeptide(L)'
;MEKKELRQINTTALAYLGDAVYEQAVREHILRKGTYNANNLHTSAVKYVKAQAQANVIKLIYDQLTEEEQSLVKRARNRKYTSRSRNTDPVTYKWATAFEALVGYLYLEESRVSEERLNWVIEQAIEITGK
;
A
#
# COMPACT_ATOMS: atom_id res chain seq x y z
N MET A 1 10.13 -12.85 -7.87
CA MET A 1 11.46 -12.52 -7.31
C MET A 1 11.66 -13.29 -6.01
N GLU A 2 12.82 -13.84 -5.81
CA GLU A 2 13.10 -14.61 -4.61
C GLU A 2 13.27 -13.70 -3.38
N LYS A 3 12.95 -14.23 -2.20
CA LYS A 3 13.05 -13.46 -0.95
C LYS A 3 14.46 -12.91 -0.70
N LYS A 4 15.49 -13.66 -1.08
CA LYS A 4 16.87 -13.21 -0.92
C LYS A 4 17.14 -11.92 -1.68
N GLU A 5 16.63 -11.82 -2.91
CA GLU A 5 16.75 -10.61 -3.72
C GLU A 5 15.91 -9.46 -3.15
N LEU A 6 14.69 -9.78 -2.71
CA LEU A 6 13.76 -8.79 -2.13
C LEU A 6 14.36 -8.11 -0.91
N ARG A 7 15.08 -8.86 -0.08
CA ARG A 7 15.69 -8.30 1.14
C ARG A 7 16.74 -7.24 0.86
N GLN A 8 17.27 -7.21 -0.37
CA GLN A 8 18.27 -6.24 -0.78
C GLN A 8 17.65 -4.95 -1.31
N ILE A 9 16.36 -4.96 -1.59
CA ILE A 9 15.66 -3.77 -2.08
C ILE A 9 15.24 -2.93 -0.87
N ASN A 10 15.60 -1.64 -0.89
CA ASN A 10 15.21 -0.76 0.21
C ASN A 10 13.70 -0.49 0.19
N THR A 11 13.17 -0.12 1.36
CA THR A 11 11.73 0.05 1.52
C THR A 11 11.16 1.21 0.71
N THR A 12 11.96 2.24 0.42
CA THR A 12 11.52 3.35 -0.43
C THR A 12 11.27 2.89 -1.85
N ALA A 13 12.16 2.04 -2.38
CA ALA A 13 11.99 1.47 -3.72
C ALA A 13 10.78 0.55 -3.78
N LEU A 14 10.57 -0.26 -2.74
CA LEU A 14 9.38 -1.12 -2.66
C LEU A 14 8.10 -0.29 -2.63
N ALA A 15 8.10 0.81 -1.87
CA ALA A 15 6.95 1.71 -1.80
C ALA A 15 6.66 2.38 -3.15
N TYR A 16 7.70 2.73 -3.87
CA TYR A 16 7.56 3.32 -5.21
C TYR A 16 6.76 2.39 -6.13
N LEU A 17 7.09 1.10 -6.13
CA LEU A 17 6.33 0.12 -6.91
C LEU A 17 4.94 -0.11 -6.33
N GLY A 18 4.86 -0.24 -5.01
CA GLY A 18 3.59 -0.49 -4.32
C GLY A 18 2.55 0.58 -4.57
N ASP A 19 2.98 1.83 -4.68
CA ASP A 19 2.10 2.93 -5.03
C ASP A 19 1.39 2.66 -6.36
N ALA A 20 2.13 2.26 -7.39
CA ALA A 20 1.57 1.97 -8.70
C ALA A 20 0.65 0.74 -8.67
N VAL A 21 1.06 -0.30 -7.97
CA VAL A 21 0.26 -1.54 -7.86
C VAL A 21 -1.08 -1.25 -7.16
N TYR A 22 -1.05 -0.52 -6.07
CA TYR A 22 -2.26 -0.18 -5.34
C TYR A 22 -3.17 0.74 -6.16
N GLU A 23 -2.59 1.73 -6.82
CA GLU A 23 -3.37 2.64 -7.64
C GLU A 23 -4.09 1.89 -8.78
N GLN A 24 -3.42 0.94 -9.41
CA GLN A 24 -4.05 0.11 -10.44
C GLN A 24 -5.25 -0.65 -9.87
N ALA A 25 -5.08 -1.26 -8.71
CA ALA A 25 -6.16 -2.02 -8.07
C ALA A 25 -7.36 -1.12 -7.72
N VAL A 26 -7.08 0.09 -7.23
CA VAL A 26 -8.13 1.07 -6.92
C VAL A 26 -8.89 1.49 -8.17
N ARG A 27 -8.18 1.79 -9.25
CA ARG A 27 -8.81 2.17 -10.52
C ARG A 27 -9.70 1.07 -11.06
N GLU A 28 -9.22 -0.18 -11.02
CA GLU A 28 -10.01 -1.32 -11.44
C GLU A 28 -11.28 -1.46 -10.58
N HIS A 29 -11.14 -1.31 -9.27
CA HIS A 29 -12.28 -1.37 -8.34
C HIS A 29 -13.35 -0.32 -8.69
N ILE A 30 -12.93 0.91 -8.96
CA ILE A 30 -13.83 2.00 -9.30
C ILE A 30 -14.58 1.71 -10.60
N LEU A 31 -13.86 1.22 -11.62
CA LEU A 31 -14.47 0.89 -12.91
C LEU A 31 -15.46 -0.27 -12.76
N ARG A 32 -15.14 -1.28 -11.97
CA ARG A 32 -16.04 -2.42 -11.75
C ARG A 32 -17.31 -2.02 -11.03
N LYS A 33 -17.28 -0.93 -10.27
CA LYS A 33 -18.47 -0.40 -9.62
C LYS A 33 -19.35 0.43 -10.57
N GLY A 34 -18.89 0.67 -11.79
CA GLY A 34 -19.68 1.36 -12.80
C GLY A 34 -19.48 2.86 -12.87
N THR A 35 -18.41 3.37 -12.26
CA THR A 35 -18.08 4.80 -12.36
C THR A 35 -17.17 5.03 -13.56
N TYR A 36 -17.66 5.73 -14.57
CA TYR A 36 -16.92 5.93 -15.81
C TYR A 36 -16.68 7.39 -16.17
N ASN A 37 -17.28 8.33 -15.45
CA ASN A 37 -17.10 9.75 -15.71
C ASN A 37 -15.72 10.19 -15.21
N ALA A 38 -14.93 10.83 -16.08
CA ALA A 38 -13.54 11.19 -15.78
C ALA A 38 -13.38 12.01 -14.49
N ASN A 39 -14.27 12.97 -14.26
CA ASN A 39 -14.21 13.80 -13.06
C ASN A 39 -14.43 12.97 -11.79
N ASN A 40 -15.36 12.03 -11.86
CA ASN A 40 -15.67 11.16 -10.72
C ASN A 40 -14.58 10.11 -10.50
N LEU A 41 -13.90 9.66 -11.56
CA LEU A 41 -12.83 8.67 -11.44
C LEU A 41 -11.71 9.20 -10.56
N HIS A 42 -11.23 10.41 -10.82
CA HIS A 42 -10.15 11.00 -10.04
C HIS A 42 -10.56 11.20 -8.57
N THR A 43 -11.71 11.81 -8.34
CA THR A 43 -12.21 12.06 -6.98
C THR A 43 -12.39 10.78 -6.19
N SER A 44 -12.94 9.74 -6.84
CA SER A 44 -13.14 8.44 -6.21
C SER A 44 -11.81 7.77 -5.86
N ALA A 45 -10.83 7.86 -6.77
CA ALA A 45 -9.52 7.25 -6.56
C ALA A 45 -8.77 7.90 -5.38
N VAL A 46 -8.80 9.23 -5.29
CA VAL A 46 -8.10 9.97 -4.22
C VAL A 46 -8.52 9.51 -2.84
N LYS A 47 -9.80 9.19 -2.66
CA LYS A 47 -10.32 8.68 -1.38
C LYS A 47 -9.50 7.50 -0.87
N TYR A 48 -9.08 6.61 -1.77
CA TYR A 48 -8.36 5.37 -1.42
C TYR A 48 -6.84 5.57 -1.36
N VAL A 49 -6.28 6.39 -2.26
CA VAL A 49 -4.82 6.47 -2.41
C VAL A 49 -4.17 7.57 -1.57
N LYS A 50 -4.94 8.44 -0.95
CA LYS A 50 -4.35 9.47 -0.11
C LYS A 50 -3.63 8.87 1.10
N ALA A 51 -2.59 9.56 1.58
CA ALA A 51 -1.75 9.06 2.66
C ALA A 51 -2.52 8.73 3.93
N GLN A 52 -3.48 9.55 4.31
CA GLN A 52 -4.30 9.31 5.51
C GLN A 52 -5.05 7.99 5.43
N ALA A 53 -5.62 7.67 4.27
CA ALA A 53 -6.37 6.43 4.07
C ALA A 53 -5.44 5.21 4.17
N GLN A 54 -4.29 5.28 3.50
CA GLN A 54 -3.31 4.19 3.53
C GLN A 54 -2.75 3.96 4.93
N ALA A 55 -2.44 5.04 5.65
CA ALA A 55 -1.96 4.95 7.03
C ALA A 55 -3.00 4.31 7.93
N ASN A 56 -4.25 4.71 7.78
CA ASN A 56 -5.35 4.14 8.57
C ASN A 56 -5.49 2.64 8.35
N VAL A 57 -5.43 2.21 7.08
CA VAL A 57 -5.55 0.79 6.73
C VAL A 57 -4.43 -0.02 7.39
N ILE A 58 -3.18 0.37 7.19
CA ILE A 58 -2.06 -0.44 7.69
C ILE A 58 -2.07 -0.54 9.22
N LYS A 59 -2.49 0.50 9.92
CA LYS A 59 -2.63 0.47 11.36
C LYS A 59 -3.72 -0.51 11.79
N LEU A 60 -4.84 -0.53 11.08
CA LEU A 60 -5.97 -1.40 11.43
C LEU A 60 -5.70 -2.87 11.17
N ILE A 61 -4.93 -3.20 10.13
CA ILE A 61 -4.66 -4.60 9.80
C ILE A 61 -3.35 -5.13 10.38
N TYR A 62 -2.58 -4.29 11.07
CA TYR A 62 -1.23 -4.63 11.52
C TYR A 62 -1.16 -5.95 12.30
N ASP A 63 -2.08 -6.16 13.23
CA ASP A 63 -2.08 -7.36 14.07
C ASP A 63 -2.42 -8.63 13.29
N GLN A 64 -2.97 -8.50 12.09
CA GLN A 64 -3.31 -9.63 11.22
C GLN A 64 -2.19 -9.93 10.22
N LEU A 65 -1.12 -9.15 10.23
CA LEU A 65 0.03 -9.38 9.35
C LEU A 65 0.92 -10.48 9.93
N THR A 66 1.64 -11.18 9.03
CA THR A 66 2.64 -12.14 9.46
C THR A 66 3.83 -11.43 10.11
N GLU A 67 4.68 -12.18 10.83
CA GLU A 67 5.88 -11.60 11.44
C GLU A 67 6.79 -10.95 10.40
N GLU A 68 6.95 -11.59 9.25
CA GLU A 68 7.76 -11.06 8.15
C GLU A 68 7.17 -9.76 7.61
N GLU A 69 5.84 -9.72 7.41
CA GLU A 69 5.15 -8.51 6.95
C GLU A 69 5.26 -7.39 7.97
N GLN A 70 5.08 -7.69 9.24
CA GLN A 70 5.23 -6.71 10.32
C GLN A 70 6.64 -6.15 10.37
N SER A 71 7.64 -7.00 10.21
CA SER A 71 9.05 -6.58 10.20
C SER A 71 9.31 -5.59 9.07
N LEU A 72 8.79 -5.89 7.88
CA LEU A 72 8.91 -5.00 6.72
C LEU A 72 8.22 -3.65 6.98
N VAL A 73 7.02 -3.68 7.50
CA VAL A 73 6.25 -2.47 7.82
C VAL A 73 7.00 -1.61 8.82
N LYS A 74 7.57 -2.21 9.87
CA LYS A 74 8.35 -1.47 10.86
C LYS A 74 9.59 -0.82 10.25
N ARG A 75 10.31 -1.54 9.40
CA ARG A 75 11.49 -0.99 8.73
C ARG A 75 11.13 0.18 7.83
N ALA A 76 10.05 0.05 7.07
CA ALA A 76 9.59 1.11 6.18
C ALA A 76 9.14 2.34 6.97
N ARG A 77 8.36 2.13 8.04
CA ARG A 77 7.89 3.21 8.90
C ARG A 77 9.03 3.95 9.58
N ASN A 78 10.06 3.22 10.00
CA ASN A 78 11.17 3.79 10.77
C ASN A 78 12.29 4.36 9.91
N ARG A 79 12.23 4.17 8.60
CA ARG A 79 13.24 4.71 7.70
C ARG A 79 13.22 6.23 7.71
N LYS A 80 14.39 6.86 7.73
CA LYS A 80 14.50 8.31 7.61
C LYS A 80 14.33 8.74 6.16
N TYR A 81 13.49 9.73 5.93
CA TYR A 81 13.24 10.27 4.61
C TYR A 81 13.76 11.71 4.54
N THR A 82 14.38 12.07 3.42
CA THR A 82 14.90 13.41 3.19
C THR A 82 13.84 14.34 2.61
N SER A 83 12.78 13.79 2.03
CA SER A 83 11.67 14.56 1.50
C SER A 83 10.35 13.92 1.87
N ARG A 84 9.28 14.71 1.91
CA ARG A 84 7.94 14.25 2.25
C ARG A 84 6.91 15.18 1.65
N SER A 85 5.65 14.73 1.63
CA SER A 85 4.54 15.56 1.19
C SER A 85 4.36 16.76 2.13
N ARG A 86 4.17 17.93 1.54
CA ARG A 86 3.95 19.17 2.30
C ARG A 86 2.64 19.16 3.09
N ASN A 87 1.65 18.42 2.60
CA ASN A 87 0.29 18.43 3.16
C ASN A 87 0.02 17.23 4.07
N THR A 88 1.04 16.44 4.37
CA THR A 88 0.90 15.24 5.18
C THR A 88 1.87 15.32 6.35
N ASP A 89 1.38 15.07 7.57
CA ASP A 89 2.28 15.04 8.71
C ASP A 89 3.26 13.87 8.62
N PRO A 90 4.44 13.98 9.25
CA PRO A 90 5.50 12.98 9.11
C PRO A 90 5.09 11.57 9.53
N VAL A 91 4.29 11.44 10.57
CA VAL A 91 3.87 10.13 11.09
C VAL A 91 2.93 9.45 10.09
N THR A 92 1.93 10.19 9.60
CA THR A 92 1.00 9.67 8.60
C THR A 92 1.74 9.26 7.33
N TYR A 93 2.67 10.09 6.87
CA TYR A 93 3.48 9.80 5.68
C TYR A 93 4.26 8.49 5.83
N LYS A 94 4.88 8.28 7.00
CA LYS A 94 5.66 7.06 7.27
C LYS A 94 4.80 5.80 7.24
N TRP A 95 3.62 5.87 7.82
CA TRP A 95 2.69 4.74 7.81
C TRP A 95 2.16 4.46 6.39
N ALA A 96 1.84 5.51 5.63
CA ALA A 96 1.41 5.36 4.25
C ALA A 96 2.50 4.71 3.39
N THR A 97 3.74 5.15 3.57
CA THR A 97 4.88 4.57 2.86
C THR A 97 5.06 3.10 3.24
N ALA A 98 4.85 2.76 4.51
CA ALA A 98 4.92 1.37 4.98
C ALA A 98 3.85 0.50 4.31
N PHE A 99 2.64 1.02 4.15
CA PHE A 99 1.59 0.32 3.41
C PHE A 99 2.03 0.03 1.97
N GLU A 100 2.53 1.05 1.29
CA GLU A 100 2.99 0.90 -0.10
C GLU A 100 4.17 -0.07 -0.21
N ALA A 101 5.10 -0.04 0.75
CA ALA A 101 6.23 -0.95 0.76
C ALA A 101 5.77 -2.41 0.89
N LEU A 102 4.78 -2.66 1.74
CA LEU A 102 4.21 -4.00 1.89
C LEU A 102 3.57 -4.47 0.58
N VAL A 103 2.79 -3.62 -0.07
CA VAL A 103 2.17 -3.94 -1.35
C VAL A 103 3.22 -4.27 -2.39
N GLY A 104 4.27 -3.45 -2.50
CA GLY A 104 5.35 -3.68 -3.46
C GLY A 104 6.11 -4.97 -3.20
N TYR A 105 6.39 -5.27 -1.94
CA TYR A 105 7.07 -6.50 -1.54
C TYR A 105 6.26 -7.74 -1.93
N LEU A 106 4.98 -7.76 -1.60
CA LEU A 106 4.11 -8.90 -1.90
C LEU A 106 3.94 -9.09 -3.40
N TYR A 107 3.88 -7.99 -4.15
CA TYR A 107 3.78 -8.05 -5.60
C TYR A 107 5.02 -8.68 -6.24
N LEU A 108 6.21 -8.27 -5.79
CA LEU A 108 7.47 -8.73 -6.38
C LEU A 108 7.82 -10.17 -6.03
N GLU A 109 7.38 -10.67 -4.90
CA GLU A 109 7.69 -12.04 -4.49
C GLU A 109 7.14 -13.08 -5.46
N GLU A 110 5.97 -12.85 -6.03
CA GLU A 110 5.35 -13.70 -7.05
C GLU A 110 5.08 -15.15 -6.66
N SER A 111 5.13 -15.49 -5.37
CA SER A 111 4.72 -16.80 -4.91
C SER A 111 3.21 -16.86 -4.76
N ARG A 112 2.66 -18.07 -4.72
CA ARG A 112 1.22 -18.25 -4.49
C ARG A 112 0.79 -17.62 -3.16
N VAL A 113 1.61 -17.81 -2.13
CA VAL A 113 1.32 -17.25 -0.80
C VAL A 113 1.32 -15.74 -0.84
N SER A 114 2.33 -15.12 -1.47
CA SER A 114 2.40 -13.65 -1.55
C SER A 114 1.27 -13.09 -2.39
N GLU A 115 0.86 -13.78 -3.44
CA GLU A 115 -0.27 -13.35 -4.26
C GLU A 115 -1.57 -13.34 -3.45
N GLU A 116 -1.81 -14.39 -2.67
CA GLU A 116 -2.98 -14.45 -1.79
C GLU A 116 -2.94 -13.35 -0.73
N ARG A 117 -1.76 -13.10 -0.15
CA ARG A 117 -1.58 -12.03 0.83
C ARG A 117 -1.79 -10.66 0.21
N LEU A 118 -1.26 -10.43 -1.00
CA LEU A 118 -1.45 -9.17 -1.70
C LEU A 118 -2.93 -8.89 -1.94
N ASN A 119 -3.65 -9.89 -2.43
CA ASN A 119 -5.09 -9.76 -2.67
C ASN A 119 -5.83 -9.42 -1.38
N TRP A 120 -5.47 -10.09 -0.28
CA TRP A 120 -6.08 -9.83 1.01
C TRP A 120 -5.82 -8.39 1.49
N VAL A 121 -4.57 -7.92 1.39
CA VAL A 121 -4.22 -6.56 1.81
C VAL A 121 -5.01 -5.53 1.00
N ILE A 122 -5.08 -5.71 -0.31
CA ILE A 122 -5.82 -4.78 -1.18
C ILE A 122 -7.32 -4.82 -0.86
N GLU A 123 -7.89 -6.01 -0.68
CA GLU A 123 -9.30 -6.15 -0.32
C GLU A 123 -9.62 -5.45 1.00
N GLN A 124 -8.75 -5.60 2.01
CA GLN A 124 -8.93 -4.93 3.28
C GLN A 124 -8.86 -3.40 3.11
N ALA A 125 -7.90 -2.93 2.33
CA ALA A 125 -7.75 -1.50 2.10
C ALA A 125 -8.99 -0.90 1.45
N ILE A 126 -9.53 -1.56 0.45
CA ILE A 126 -10.72 -1.10 -0.26
C ILE A 126 -11.95 -1.16 0.64
N GLU A 127 -12.12 -2.27 1.38
CA GLU A 127 -13.25 -2.45 2.27
C GLU A 127 -13.26 -1.43 3.41
N ILE A 128 -12.13 -1.28 4.09
CA ILE A 128 -12.00 -0.35 5.22
C ILE A 128 -12.24 1.08 4.76
N THR A 129 -11.63 1.48 3.66
CA THR A 129 -11.71 2.85 3.16
C THR A 129 -13.07 3.15 2.54
N GLY A 130 -13.69 2.15 1.93
CA GLY A 130 -14.95 2.32 1.22
C GLY A 130 -16.19 2.43 2.10
N LYS A 131 -16.06 2.18 3.39
CA LYS A 131 -17.18 2.27 4.33
C LYS A 131 -17.68 3.68 4.56
#